data_fd093e219c691eebc1564631efc934cc
#
_entry.id   fd093e219c691eebc1564631efc934cc
#
_cell.length_a   1.000
_cell.length_b   1.000
_cell.length_c   1.000
_cell.angle_alpha   90.00
_cell.angle_beta   90.00
_cell.angle_gamma   90.00
#
_symmetry.space_group_name_H-M   'P 1'
#
loop_
_entity.id
_entity.type
_entity.pdbx_description
1 polymer ?
#
loop_
_entity_poly.entity_id
_entity_poly.type
_entity_poly.pdbx_seq_one_letter_code
_entity_poly.pdbx_strand_id
1 'polypeptide(L)'
;LKARVGEAVRQKQPKYVINKPFYRPQIGAYDMELVFIRHGQSEWNAKNLFTGWRDVKLSEQGLAEAAAAGKKLKEKGYEFDIAFTSVLTRAIKTCNIVLEESDQLFVPQIKSWRLNERHYGQLQGLDKKQTAEKYGDEQVHIWRRSYDTLPPLLDPKDPFSAHNDRRYANLPADVIPDGENLKVTLERVLPFWEDQIAPALLSGKRVLVAAHGNSLRALAKHIEGISDEDIMGLEIPTGQPLVYKLDDNLKVVEKFYL
;
A
#
# COMPACT_ATOMS: atom_id res chain seq x y z
N LEU A 1 18.04 -61.46 40.25
CA LEU A 1 17.25 -60.75 39.16
C LEU A 1 17.88 -59.38 38.90
N LYS A 2 18.67 -59.26 37.81
CA LYS A 2 19.25 -57.96 37.35
C LYS A 2 18.35 -57.46 36.26
N ALA A 3 17.70 -56.33 36.54
CA ALA A 3 16.97 -55.54 35.53
C ALA A 3 17.97 -54.75 34.66
N ARG A 4 17.90 -54.96 33.34
CA ARG A 4 18.61 -54.15 32.34
C ARG A 4 17.94 -52.78 32.24
N VAL A 5 18.71 -51.72 32.49
CA VAL A 5 18.33 -50.37 32.22
C VAL A 5 18.55 -50.11 30.72
N GLY A 6 17.47 -49.74 30.05
CA GLY A 6 17.50 -49.50 28.59
C GLY A 6 18.33 -48.28 28.18
N GLU A 7 19.07 -48.45 27.10
CA GLU A 7 19.77 -47.39 26.42
C GLU A 7 18.79 -46.35 25.87
N ALA A 8 18.94 -45.12 26.33
CA ALA A 8 18.21 -43.99 25.79
C ALA A 8 18.73 -43.70 24.38
N VAL A 9 17.89 -43.92 23.40
CA VAL A 9 18.12 -43.50 22.02
C VAL A 9 18.23 -41.97 21.98
N ARG A 10 19.43 -41.44 21.88
CA ARG A 10 19.65 -40.00 21.56
C ARG A 10 19.11 -39.74 20.16
N GLN A 11 17.92 -39.19 20.08
CA GLN A 11 17.44 -38.56 18.84
C GLN A 11 18.37 -37.42 18.47
N LYS A 12 19.10 -37.57 17.34
CA LYS A 12 19.84 -36.49 16.71
C LYS A 12 18.87 -35.42 16.29
N GLN A 13 18.89 -34.26 16.95
CA GLN A 13 18.18 -33.11 16.46
C GLN A 13 18.63 -32.76 15.03
N PRO A 14 17.71 -32.50 14.12
CA PRO A 14 18.07 -32.10 12.77
C PRO A 14 18.92 -30.82 12.87
N LYS A 15 20.12 -30.86 12.29
CA LYS A 15 20.93 -29.64 12.10
C LYS A 15 20.14 -28.71 11.19
N TYR A 16 19.57 -27.66 11.76
CA TYR A 16 19.03 -26.58 10.95
C TYR A 16 20.19 -26.08 10.08
N VAL A 17 20.09 -26.34 8.80
CA VAL A 17 20.91 -25.69 7.79
C VAL A 17 20.49 -24.23 7.83
N ILE A 18 21.32 -23.37 8.42
CA ILE A 18 21.17 -21.92 8.29
C ILE A 18 21.24 -21.68 6.79
N ASN A 19 20.09 -21.33 6.20
CA ASN A 19 20.03 -20.98 4.79
C ASN A 19 21.11 -19.95 4.52
N LYS A 20 22.02 -20.31 3.61
CA LYS A 20 22.95 -19.34 3.03
C LYS A 20 22.12 -18.13 2.59
N PRO A 21 22.57 -16.90 2.83
CA PRO A 21 21.90 -15.73 2.28
C PRO A 21 21.66 -16.00 0.79
N PHE A 22 20.45 -15.71 0.32
CA PHE A 22 20.08 -15.88 -1.09
C PHE A 22 21.23 -15.35 -1.93
N TYR A 23 21.84 -16.24 -2.75
CA TYR A 23 22.86 -15.82 -3.69
C TYR A 23 22.18 -14.92 -4.71
N ARG A 24 22.29 -13.61 -4.52
CA ARG A 24 22.07 -12.66 -5.60
C ARG A 24 23.30 -12.67 -6.47
N PRO A 25 23.22 -12.93 -7.79
CA PRO A 25 24.29 -12.54 -8.69
C PRO A 25 24.52 -11.05 -8.48
N GLN A 26 25.77 -10.63 -8.38
CA GLN A 26 26.13 -9.20 -8.33
C GLN A 26 25.65 -8.55 -9.63
N ILE A 27 24.48 -7.97 -9.59
CA ILE A 27 23.95 -7.09 -10.62
C ILE A 27 24.17 -5.69 -10.04
N GLY A 28 24.79 -4.82 -10.76
CA GLY A 28 25.31 -3.47 -10.47
C GLY A 28 24.86 -2.74 -9.20
N ALA A 29 25.53 -1.68 -8.83
CA ALA A 29 25.47 -0.94 -7.56
C ALA A 29 24.10 -0.28 -7.21
N TYR A 30 22.96 -0.64 -7.86
CA TYR A 30 21.67 0.04 -7.75
C TYR A 30 20.49 -0.94 -7.82
N ASP A 31 20.38 -1.88 -6.85
CA ASP A 31 19.53 -3.04 -7.04
C ASP A 31 18.35 -3.19 -6.05
N MET A 32 17.97 -2.15 -5.30
CA MET A 32 16.74 -2.23 -4.56
C MET A 32 15.57 -1.85 -5.46
N GLU A 33 14.65 -2.80 -5.64
CA GLU A 33 13.49 -2.64 -6.51
C GLU A 33 12.21 -2.54 -5.68
N LEU A 34 11.49 -1.45 -5.90
CA LEU A 34 10.21 -1.16 -5.28
C LEU A 34 9.19 -0.87 -6.37
N VAL A 35 8.09 -1.60 -6.37
CA VAL A 35 6.99 -1.37 -7.31
C VAL A 35 5.75 -0.90 -6.56
N PHE A 36 5.22 0.25 -6.96
CA PHE A 36 3.91 0.72 -6.51
C PHE A 36 2.84 0.39 -7.54
N ILE A 37 1.69 -0.05 -7.06
CA ILE A 37 0.47 -0.18 -7.86
C ILE A 37 -0.68 0.45 -7.08
N ARG A 38 -1.27 1.51 -7.64
CA ARG A 38 -2.57 1.98 -7.18
C ARG A 38 -3.63 0.97 -7.58
N HIS A 39 -4.55 0.64 -6.66
CA HIS A 39 -5.66 -0.25 -6.96
C HIS A 39 -6.38 0.14 -8.25
N GLY A 40 -6.97 -0.83 -8.95
CA GLY A 40 -7.77 -0.58 -10.13
C GLY A 40 -9.00 0.30 -9.84
N GLN A 41 -9.67 0.78 -10.88
CA GLN A 41 -10.88 1.58 -10.72
C GLN A 41 -11.86 0.91 -9.76
N SER A 42 -12.33 1.64 -8.75
CA SER A 42 -13.40 1.18 -7.86
C SER A 42 -14.78 1.57 -8.39
N GLU A 43 -15.84 0.91 -7.88
CA GLU A 43 -17.22 1.27 -8.20
C GLU A 43 -17.52 2.75 -7.91
N TRP A 44 -16.91 3.32 -6.86
CA TRP A 44 -17.09 4.72 -6.52
C TRP A 44 -16.20 5.66 -7.34
N ASN A 45 -15.04 5.21 -7.81
CA ASN A 45 -14.28 5.96 -8.81
C ASN A 45 -15.11 6.11 -10.09
N ALA A 46 -15.73 5.03 -10.56
CA ALA A 46 -16.58 5.04 -11.75
C ALA A 46 -17.79 5.99 -11.60
N LYS A 47 -18.30 6.15 -10.39
CA LYS A 47 -19.42 7.05 -10.06
C LYS A 47 -18.98 8.47 -9.67
N ASN A 48 -17.70 8.76 -9.72
CA ASN A 48 -17.11 10.06 -9.31
C ASN A 48 -17.41 10.44 -7.85
N LEU A 49 -17.45 9.46 -6.93
CA LEU A 49 -17.67 9.70 -5.50
C LEU A 49 -16.35 9.78 -4.73
N PHE A 50 -16.35 10.55 -3.63
CA PHE A 50 -15.29 10.50 -2.64
C PHE A 50 -15.32 9.15 -1.92
N THR A 51 -14.22 8.42 -1.91
CA THR A 51 -14.18 7.05 -1.34
C THR A 51 -13.53 7.02 0.04
N GLY A 52 -12.29 7.43 0.15
CA GLY A 52 -11.54 7.41 1.42
C GLY A 52 -11.49 6.01 2.05
N TRP A 53 -11.92 5.92 3.30
CA TRP A 53 -11.94 4.66 4.07
C TRP A 53 -13.21 3.83 3.89
N ARG A 54 -14.16 4.28 3.07
CA ARG A 54 -15.30 3.42 2.69
C ARG A 54 -14.78 2.23 1.90
N ASP A 55 -15.21 1.04 2.32
CA ASP A 55 -14.77 -0.21 1.71
C ASP A 55 -15.67 -0.56 0.53
N VAL A 56 -15.24 -0.13 -0.65
CA VAL A 56 -15.92 -0.39 -1.92
C VAL A 56 -15.11 -1.37 -2.78
N LYS A 57 -15.80 -2.08 -3.65
CA LYS A 57 -15.20 -3.08 -4.55
C LYS A 57 -14.56 -2.42 -5.77
N LEU A 58 -13.74 -3.18 -6.46
CA LEU A 58 -13.30 -2.85 -7.82
C LEU A 58 -14.49 -2.93 -8.78
N SER A 59 -14.53 -2.04 -9.78
CA SER A 59 -15.39 -2.18 -10.94
C SER A 59 -14.84 -3.28 -11.87
N GLU A 60 -15.62 -3.68 -12.88
CA GLU A 60 -15.13 -4.61 -13.90
C GLU A 60 -13.88 -4.10 -14.61
N GLN A 61 -13.83 -2.79 -14.91
CA GLN A 61 -12.64 -2.14 -15.43
C GLN A 61 -11.47 -2.25 -14.46
N GLY A 62 -11.69 -2.03 -13.16
CA GLY A 62 -10.63 -2.13 -12.15
C GLY A 62 -10.08 -3.54 -12.00
N LEU A 63 -10.91 -4.57 -12.14
CA LEU A 63 -10.46 -5.96 -12.20
C LEU A 63 -9.57 -6.21 -13.42
N ALA A 64 -9.96 -5.69 -14.60
CA ALA A 64 -9.19 -5.79 -15.83
C ALA A 64 -7.85 -5.03 -15.75
N GLU A 65 -7.84 -3.83 -15.14
CA GLU A 65 -6.62 -3.05 -14.90
C GLU A 65 -5.63 -3.83 -14.02
N ALA A 66 -6.09 -4.44 -12.94
CA ALA A 66 -5.25 -5.24 -12.05
C ALA A 66 -4.68 -6.48 -12.78
N ALA A 67 -5.50 -7.17 -13.58
CA ALA A 67 -5.05 -8.31 -14.36
C ALA A 67 -4.00 -7.90 -15.42
N ALA A 68 -4.22 -6.80 -16.13
CA ALA A 68 -3.26 -6.28 -17.09
C ALA A 68 -1.91 -5.91 -16.44
N ALA A 69 -1.95 -5.30 -15.25
CA ALA A 69 -0.75 -4.99 -14.47
C ALA A 69 0.05 -6.24 -14.11
N GLY A 70 -0.62 -7.28 -13.62
CA GLY A 70 0.03 -8.56 -13.29
C GLY A 70 0.68 -9.23 -14.50
N LYS A 71 -0.02 -9.29 -15.63
CA LYS A 71 0.51 -9.81 -16.90
C LYS A 71 1.73 -9.03 -17.37
N LYS A 72 1.66 -7.72 -17.31
CA LYS A 72 2.78 -6.85 -17.71
C LYS A 72 4.02 -7.04 -16.84
N LEU A 73 3.83 -7.17 -15.53
CA LEU A 73 4.92 -7.49 -14.60
C LEU A 73 5.56 -8.84 -14.93
N LYS A 74 4.76 -9.86 -15.21
CA LYS A 74 5.24 -11.19 -15.65
C LYS A 74 6.03 -11.11 -16.94
N GLU A 75 5.49 -10.46 -17.98
CA GLU A 75 6.13 -10.30 -19.27
C GLU A 75 7.49 -9.58 -19.17
N LYS A 76 7.61 -8.64 -18.24
CA LYS A 76 8.84 -7.88 -17.98
C LYS A 76 9.79 -8.57 -17.00
N GLY A 77 9.43 -9.75 -16.48
CA GLY A 77 10.27 -10.54 -15.59
C GLY A 77 10.37 -10.00 -14.16
N TYR A 78 9.39 -9.23 -13.70
CA TYR A 78 9.36 -8.73 -12.32
C TYR A 78 8.94 -9.85 -11.36
N GLU A 79 9.75 -10.04 -10.34
CA GLU A 79 9.50 -11.00 -9.27
C GLU A 79 9.52 -10.29 -7.92
N PHE A 80 8.71 -10.77 -6.97
CA PHE A 80 8.60 -10.18 -5.64
C PHE A 80 8.93 -11.20 -4.55
N ASP A 81 9.50 -10.72 -3.45
CA ASP A 81 9.78 -11.50 -2.25
C ASP A 81 8.77 -11.19 -1.13
N ILE A 82 8.11 -10.04 -1.21
CA ILE A 82 7.07 -9.60 -0.27
C ILE A 82 6.14 -8.57 -0.94
N ALA A 83 4.87 -8.60 -0.57
CA ALA A 83 3.88 -7.61 -0.96
C ALA A 83 3.25 -6.95 0.27
N PHE A 84 3.04 -5.66 0.21
CA PHE A 84 2.33 -4.88 1.21
C PHE A 84 1.06 -4.28 0.61
N THR A 85 -0.03 -4.28 1.36
CA THR A 85 -1.30 -3.68 0.94
C THR A 85 -2.07 -3.12 2.13
N SER A 86 -3.16 -2.41 1.86
CA SER A 86 -4.04 -1.89 2.91
C SER A 86 -5.03 -2.94 3.42
N VAL A 87 -5.91 -2.54 4.33
CA VAL A 87 -7.03 -3.37 4.79
C VAL A 87 -8.32 -3.09 4.03
N LEU A 88 -8.27 -2.32 2.94
CA LEU A 88 -9.43 -2.02 2.10
C LEU A 88 -9.50 -3.00 0.92
N THR A 89 -10.71 -3.52 0.68
CA THR A 89 -10.97 -4.61 -0.28
C THR A 89 -10.40 -4.34 -1.67
N ARG A 90 -10.54 -3.13 -2.20
CA ARG A 90 -10.06 -2.79 -3.55
C ARG A 90 -8.53 -2.91 -3.71
N ALA A 91 -7.77 -2.56 -2.68
CA ALA A 91 -6.31 -2.70 -2.71
C ALA A 91 -5.88 -4.16 -2.51
N ILE A 92 -6.49 -4.87 -1.56
CA ILE A 92 -6.25 -6.30 -1.34
C ILE A 92 -6.55 -7.10 -2.62
N LYS A 93 -7.70 -6.83 -3.24
CA LYS A 93 -8.11 -7.53 -4.46
C LYS A 93 -7.17 -7.23 -5.62
N THR A 94 -6.73 -5.98 -5.78
CA THR A 94 -5.71 -5.62 -6.77
C THR A 94 -4.41 -6.37 -6.53
N CYS A 95 -3.91 -6.40 -5.29
CA CYS A 95 -2.69 -7.13 -4.93
C CYS A 95 -2.80 -8.62 -5.28
N ASN A 96 -3.92 -9.26 -4.92
CA ASN A 96 -4.15 -10.68 -5.21
C ASN A 96 -4.16 -10.96 -6.71
N ILE A 97 -4.88 -10.16 -7.49
CA ILE A 97 -4.96 -10.34 -8.96
C ILE A 97 -3.58 -10.13 -9.60
N VAL A 98 -2.85 -9.10 -9.18
CA VAL A 98 -1.49 -8.85 -9.70
C VAL A 98 -0.56 -10.03 -9.45
N LEU A 99 -0.58 -10.59 -8.23
CA LEU A 99 0.23 -11.76 -7.88
C LEU A 99 -0.24 -13.03 -8.59
N GLU A 100 -1.55 -13.21 -8.76
CA GLU A 100 -2.13 -14.33 -9.50
C GLU A 100 -1.70 -14.30 -10.97
N GLU A 101 -1.91 -13.20 -11.66
CA GLU A 101 -1.59 -13.03 -13.08
C GLU A 101 -0.07 -13.02 -13.38
N SER A 102 0.74 -12.77 -12.37
CA SER A 102 2.19 -12.89 -12.45
C SER A 102 2.76 -14.24 -11.96
N ASP A 103 1.89 -15.23 -11.66
CA ASP A 103 2.25 -16.55 -11.11
C ASP A 103 2.99 -16.47 -9.76
N GLN A 104 2.66 -15.49 -8.92
CA GLN A 104 3.37 -15.19 -7.67
C GLN A 104 2.45 -15.18 -6.44
N LEU A 105 1.30 -15.87 -6.45
CA LEU A 105 0.39 -15.95 -5.29
C LEU A 105 1.05 -16.48 -4.01
N PHE A 106 2.16 -17.21 -4.13
CA PHE A 106 2.93 -17.70 -3.00
C PHE A 106 3.67 -16.61 -2.22
N VAL A 107 3.80 -15.42 -2.78
CA VAL A 107 4.51 -14.30 -2.15
C VAL A 107 3.78 -13.86 -0.88
N PRO A 108 4.48 -13.77 0.27
CA PRO A 108 3.88 -13.27 1.50
C PRO A 108 3.27 -11.89 1.33
N GLN A 109 2.04 -11.72 1.85
CA GLN A 109 1.32 -10.45 1.83
C GLN A 109 1.10 -9.96 3.26
N ILE A 110 1.48 -8.71 3.52
CA ILE A 110 1.24 -8.03 4.80
C ILE A 110 0.24 -6.90 4.55
N LYS A 111 -0.86 -6.93 5.30
CA LYS A 111 -1.91 -5.90 5.27
C LYS A 111 -1.72 -4.95 6.42
N SER A 112 -1.83 -3.65 6.15
CA SER A 112 -1.78 -2.63 7.20
C SER A 112 -2.78 -1.51 6.92
N TRP A 113 -3.52 -1.12 7.97
CA TRP A 113 -4.37 0.06 7.92
C TRP A 113 -3.59 1.35 7.61
N ARG A 114 -2.30 1.37 7.94
CA ARG A 114 -1.42 2.51 7.64
C ARG A 114 -1.24 2.77 6.15
N LEU A 115 -1.50 1.77 5.29
CA LEU A 115 -1.52 1.92 3.83
C LEU A 115 -2.91 2.26 3.27
N ASN A 116 -3.93 2.44 4.11
CA ASN A 116 -5.26 2.85 3.66
C ASN A 116 -5.20 4.16 2.87
N GLU A 117 -6.24 4.40 2.06
CA GLU A 117 -6.47 5.69 1.41
C GLU A 117 -6.59 6.80 2.45
N ARG A 118 -6.34 8.04 2.05
CA ARG A 118 -6.64 9.23 2.84
C ARG A 118 -8.11 9.21 3.25
N HIS A 119 -8.37 9.50 4.53
CA HIS A 119 -9.72 9.61 5.05
C HIS A 119 -10.32 10.97 4.67
N TYR A 120 -11.36 10.96 3.85
CA TYR A 120 -12.00 12.19 3.36
C TYR A 120 -13.06 12.78 4.31
N GLY A 121 -13.17 12.29 5.55
CA GLY A 121 -14.12 12.82 6.55
C GLY A 121 -15.56 12.75 6.06
N GLN A 122 -16.31 13.85 6.25
CA GLN A 122 -17.70 13.97 5.81
C GLN A 122 -17.89 13.93 4.28
N LEU A 123 -16.83 14.11 3.50
CA LEU A 123 -16.92 14.07 2.04
C LEU A 123 -17.14 12.65 1.51
N GLN A 124 -16.83 11.61 2.30
CA GLN A 124 -16.96 10.21 1.89
C GLN A 124 -18.39 9.87 1.49
N GLY A 125 -18.56 9.38 0.26
CA GLY A 125 -19.85 9.05 -0.33
C GLY A 125 -20.52 10.18 -1.12
N LEU A 126 -20.00 11.41 -1.03
CA LEU A 126 -20.51 12.54 -1.81
C LEU A 126 -20.01 12.49 -3.26
N ASP A 127 -20.87 12.93 -4.18
CA ASP A 127 -20.50 13.15 -5.57
C ASP A 127 -19.58 14.37 -5.69
N LYS A 128 -18.45 14.22 -6.37
CA LYS A 128 -17.44 15.28 -6.47
C LYS A 128 -17.93 16.50 -7.23
N LYS A 129 -18.76 16.31 -8.28
CA LYS A 129 -19.33 17.39 -9.08
C LYS A 129 -20.35 18.17 -8.26
N GLN A 130 -21.29 17.48 -7.63
CA GLN A 130 -22.28 18.12 -6.77
C GLN A 130 -21.65 18.83 -5.56
N THR A 131 -20.57 18.27 -5.03
CA THR A 131 -19.79 18.92 -3.96
C THR A 131 -19.13 20.20 -4.47
N ALA A 132 -18.60 20.20 -5.69
CA ALA A 132 -18.02 21.38 -6.32
C ALA A 132 -19.10 22.46 -6.63
N GLU A 133 -20.28 22.05 -7.07
CA GLU A 133 -21.42 22.97 -7.27
C GLU A 133 -21.85 23.64 -5.94
N LYS A 134 -21.75 22.91 -4.81
CA LYS A 134 -22.13 23.43 -3.49
C LYS A 134 -21.07 24.30 -2.82
N TYR A 135 -19.80 23.91 -2.89
CA TYR A 135 -18.70 24.54 -2.14
C TYR A 135 -17.72 25.31 -3.04
N GLY A 136 -17.86 25.24 -4.35
CA GLY A 136 -16.96 25.78 -5.34
C GLY A 136 -15.85 24.81 -5.76
N ASP A 137 -15.46 24.87 -7.05
CA ASP A 137 -14.40 24.02 -7.62
C ASP A 137 -13.07 24.19 -6.89
N GLU A 138 -12.71 25.42 -6.55
CA GLU A 138 -11.48 25.74 -5.85
C GLU A 138 -11.40 25.05 -4.48
N GLN A 139 -12.47 25.15 -3.67
CA GLN A 139 -12.52 24.53 -2.36
C GLN A 139 -12.40 23.00 -2.45
N VAL A 140 -13.09 22.37 -3.40
CA VAL A 140 -13.02 20.93 -3.62
C VAL A 140 -11.62 20.53 -4.11
N HIS A 141 -11.01 21.34 -4.98
CA HIS A 141 -9.64 21.10 -5.42
C HIS A 141 -8.66 21.17 -4.24
N ILE A 142 -8.79 22.17 -3.36
CA ILE A 142 -8.00 22.30 -2.13
C ILE A 142 -8.15 21.06 -1.25
N TRP A 143 -9.37 20.62 -0.95
CA TRP A 143 -9.59 19.41 -0.15
C TRP A 143 -8.99 18.15 -0.76
N ARG A 144 -8.93 18.06 -2.09
CA ARG A 144 -8.42 16.89 -2.80
C ARG A 144 -6.91 16.89 -2.98
N ARG A 145 -6.28 18.05 -3.06
CA ARG A 145 -4.91 18.16 -3.56
C ARG A 145 -3.94 18.87 -2.62
N SER A 146 -4.40 19.78 -1.75
CA SER A 146 -3.51 20.46 -0.83
C SER A 146 -2.83 19.48 0.13
N TYR A 147 -1.65 19.85 0.60
CA TYR A 147 -0.88 19.05 1.51
C TYR A 147 -1.46 19.06 2.93
N ASP A 148 -1.90 20.21 3.43
CA ASP A 148 -2.20 20.47 4.84
C ASP A 148 -3.64 20.88 5.15
N THR A 149 -4.54 20.99 4.15
CA THR A 149 -5.93 21.37 4.39
C THR A 149 -6.79 20.13 4.69
N LEU A 150 -7.39 20.11 5.89
CA LEU A 150 -8.30 19.04 6.30
C LEU A 150 -9.66 19.16 5.63
N PRO A 151 -10.32 18.04 5.28
CA PRO A 151 -11.73 18.03 4.93
C PRO A 151 -12.58 18.25 6.21
N PRO A 152 -13.90 18.52 6.08
CA PRO A 152 -14.80 18.46 7.21
C PRO A 152 -14.72 17.09 7.91
N LEU A 153 -14.49 17.08 9.24
CA LEU A 153 -14.29 15.85 10.00
C LEU A 153 -15.61 15.07 10.16
N LEU A 154 -15.54 13.75 10.03
CA LEU A 154 -16.67 12.86 10.30
C LEU A 154 -16.91 12.77 11.82
N ASP A 155 -18.17 12.72 12.23
CA ASP A 155 -18.52 12.47 13.63
C ASP A 155 -18.06 11.04 14.01
N PRO A 156 -17.29 10.85 15.09
CA PRO A 156 -16.90 9.51 15.56
C PRO A 156 -18.09 8.57 15.84
N LYS A 157 -19.28 9.13 16.09
CA LYS A 157 -20.53 8.38 16.30
C LYS A 157 -21.27 8.02 15.02
N ASP A 158 -20.80 8.54 13.87
CA ASP A 158 -21.40 8.18 12.58
C ASP A 158 -21.32 6.67 12.37
N PRO A 159 -22.40 5.99 11.92
CA PRO A 159 -22.39 4.54 11.69
C PRO A 159 -21.29 4.06 10.76
N PHE A 160 -20.79 4.93 9.91
CA PHE A 160 -19.71 4.63 8.96
C PHE A 160 -18.34 5.11 9.43
N SER A 161 -18.23 5.61 10.64
CA SER A 161 -16.94 5.95 11.24
C SER A 161 -16.08 4.70 11.42
N ALA A 162 -14.77 4.84 11.19
CA ALA A 162 -13.81 3.79 11.43
C ALA A 162 -13.75 3.35 12.91
N HIS A 163 -14.17 4.20 13.84
CA HIS A 163 -14.34 3.84 15.25
C HIS A 163 -15.34 2.71 15.49
N ASN A 164 -16.28 2.52 14.58
CA ASN A 164 -17.31 1.48 14.64
C ASN A 164 -17.01 0.26 13.75
N ASP A 165 -15.84 0.24 13.10
CA ASP A 165 -15.45 -0.83 12.18
C ASP A 165 -14.50 -1.84 12.85
N ARG A 166 -14.89 -3.12 12.83
CA ARG A 166 -14.09 -4.21 13.42
C ARG A 166 -12.65 -4.31 12.89
N ARG A 167 -12.38 -3.81 11.68
CA ARG A 167 -11.02 -3.79 11.11
C ARG A 167 -10.04 -2.99 11.96
N TYR A 168 -10.54 -2.02 12.70
CA TYR A 168 -9.75 -1.10 13.52
C TYR A 168 -9.99 -1.26 15.02
N ALA A 169 -10.73 -2.28 15.44
CA ALA A 169 -11.13 -2.50 16.84
C ALA A 169 -9.95 -2.65 17.83
N ASN A 170 -8.78 -3.06 17.33
CA ASN A 170 -7.57 -3.23 18.14
C ASN A 170 -6.68 -1.96 18.17
N LEU A 171 -7.10 -0.89 17.50
CA LEU A 171 -6.36 0.37 17.50
C LEU A 171 -6.83 1.27 18.64
N PRO A 172 -5.92 2.03 19.27
CA PRO A 172 -6.31 3.13 20.17
C PRO A 172 -7.19 4.14 19.42
N ALA A 173 -8.22 4.66 20.09
CA ALA A 173 -9.18 5.55 19.46
C ALA A 173 -8.55 6.84 18.89
N ASP A 174 -7.50 7.33 19.53
CA ASP A 174 -6.77 8.55 19.15
C ASP A 174 -5.94 8.41 17.86
N VAL A 175 -5.68 7.19 17.39
CA VAL A 175 -4.98 6.98 16.11
C VAL A 175 -5.93 6.74 14.93
N ILE A 176 -7.23 6.56 15.19
CA ILE A 176 -8.24 6.39 14.15
C ILE A 176 -8.65 7.77 13.62
N PRO A 177 -8.45 8.07 12.32
CA PRO A 177 -8.74 9.39 11.79
C PRO A 177 -10.24 9.60 11.56
N ASP A 178 -10.71 10.82 11.80
CA ASP A 178 -12.03 11.31 11.41
C ASP A 178 -11.98 12.12 10.11
N GLY A 179 -10.80 12.42 9.63
CA GLY A 179 -10.51 13.11 8.38
C GLY A 179 -9.02 13.41 8.28
N GLU A 180 -8.46 13.29 7.08
CA GLU A 180 -7.03 13.46 6.83
C GLU A 180 -6.80 14.45 5.68
N ASN A 181 -5.72 15.21 5.79
CA ASN A 181 -5.01 15.80 4.67
C ASN A 181 -3.83 14.89 4.26
N LEU A 182 -3.06 15.28 3.25
CA LEU A 182 -1.93 14.46 2.82
C LEU A 182 -0.80 14.42 3.86
N LYS A 183 -0.61 15.50 4.63
CA LYS A 183 0.36 15.55 5.73
C LYS A 183 0.07 14.50 6.79
N VAL A 184 -1.16 14.45 7.29
CA VAL A 184 -1.60 13.45 8.27
C VAL A 184 -1.53 12.03 7.69
N THR A 185 -1.88 11.87 6.41
CA THR A 185 -1.71 10.59 5.71
C THR A 185 -0.25 10.15 5.70
N LEU A 186 0.69 11.06 5.41
CA LEU A 186 2.12 10.77 5.45
C LEU A 186 2.58 10.38 6.88
N GLU A 187 2.19 11.16 7.88
CA GLU A 187 2.52 10.87 9.29
C GLU A 187 2.06 9.48 9.73
N ARG A 188 0.93 9.01 9.21
CA ARG A 188 0.39 7.67 9.48
C ARG A 188 1.08 6.56 8.68
N VAL A 189 1.48 6.84 7.45
CA VAL A 189 2.14 5.86 6.55
C VAL A 189 3.62 5.68 6.93
N LEU A 190 4.28 6.74 7.35
CA LEU A 190 5.72 6.79 7.57
C LEU A 190 6.25 5.73 8.55
N PRO A 191 5.63 5.46 9.72
CA PRO A 191 6.08 4.39 10.60
C PRO A 191 6.06 3.01 9.93
N PHE A 192 5.11 2.75 9.03
CA PHE A 192 5.07 1.49 8.29
C PHE A 192 6.16 1.39 7.22
N TRP A 193 6.51 2.51 6.60
CA TRP A 193 7.68 2.59 5.74
C TRP A 193 8.96 2.26 6.52
N GLU A 194 9.16 2.91 7.67
CA GLU A 194 10.37 2.77 8.48
C GLU A 194 10.51 1.38 9.10
N ASP A 195 9.40 0.78 9.57
CA ASP A 195 9.41 -0.49 10.29
C ASP A 195 9.29 -1.72 9.40
N GLN A 196 8.72 -1.61 8.19
CA GLN A 196 8.40 -2.75 7.34
C GLN A 196 8.97 -2.65 5.93
N ILE A 197 8.67 -1.57 5.19
CA ILE A 197 9.01 -1.49 3.76
C ILE A 197 10.52 -1.25 3.58
N ALA A 198 11.06 -0.24 4.23
CA ALA A 198 12.49 0.09 4.13
C ALA A 198 13.39 -1.06 4.62
N PRO A 199 13.13 -1.71 5.78
CA PRO A 199 13.89 -2.89 6.20
C PRO A 199 13.80 -4.07 5.21
N ALA A 200 12.65 -4.29 4.58
CA ALA A 200 12.51 -5.31 3.55
C ALA A 200 13.42 -5.03 2.35
N LEU A 201 13.43 -3.79 1.85
CA LEU A 201 14.31 -3.35 0.77
C LEU A 201 15.79 -3.48 1.15
N LEU A 202 16.18 -2.97 2.32
CA LEU A 202 17.56 -3.03 2.82
C LEU A 202 18.04 -4.47 3.05
N SER A 203 17.13 -5.41 3.35
CA SER A 203 17.45 -6.84 3.42
C SER A 203 17.59 -7.51 2.04
N GLY A 204 17.45 -6.73 0.97
CA GLY A 204 17.57 -7.20 -0.40
C GLY A 204 16.29 -7.81 -1.00
N LYS A 205 15.12 -7.61 -0.41
CA LYS A 205 13.85 -8.10 -0.96
C LYS A 205 13.34 -7.18 -2.07
N ARG A 206 12.74 -7.79 -3.09
CA ARG A 206 11.99 -7.09 -4.13
C ARG A 206 10.57 -6.87 -3.58
N VAL A 207 10.14 -5.63 -3.56
CA VAL A 207 8.95 -5.21 -2.81
C VAL A 207 7.85 -4.72 -3.75
N LEU A 208 6.64 -5.26 -3.57
CA LEU A 208 5.41 -4.74 -4.15
C LEU A 208 4.59 -4.01 -3.09
N VAL A 209 4.10 -2.81 -3.38
CA VAL A 209 3.11 -2.09 -2.58
C VAL A 209 1.88 -1.82 -3.42
N ALA A 210 0.79 -2.52 -3.13
CA ALA A 210 -0.51 -2.30 -3.76
C ALA A 210 -1.41 -1.52 -2.79
N ALA A 211 -1.62 -0.24 -3.08
CA ALA A 211 -2.30 0.67 -2.17
C ALA A 211 -3.17 1.71 -2.90
N HIS A 212 -3.21 2.94 -2.43
CA HIS A 212 -4.16 3.96 -2.85
C HIS A 212 -3.46 5.20 -3.37
N GLY A 213 -4.21 6.05 -4.08
CA GLY A 213 -3.67 7.27 -4.66
C GLY A 213 -2.93 8.14 -3.65
N ASN A 214 -3.54 8.44 -2.50
CA ASN A 214 -2.92 9.34 -1.54
C ASN A 214 -1.88 8.65 -0.63
N SER A 215 -2.05 7.40 -0.23
CA SER A 215 -1.02 6.69 0.53
C SER A 215 0.25 6.47 -0.30
N LEU A 216 0.12 6.17 -1.59
CA LEU A 216 1.27 6.07 -2.50
C LEU A 216 1.90 7.44 -2.81
N ARG A 217 1.09 8.51 -2.95
CA ARG A 217 1.60 9.89 -3.09
C ARG A 217 2.39 10.32 -1.85
N ALA A 218 1.92 9.95 -0.66
CA ALA A 218 2.63 10.23 0.58
C ALA A 218 3.99 9.51 0.61
N LEU A 219 4.04 8.23 0.25
CA LEU A 219 5.29 7.48 0.12
C LEU A 219 6.22 8.08 -0.95
N ALA A 220 5.68 8.40 -2.13
CA ALA A 220 6.44 9.03 -3.21
C ALA A 220 7.04 10.37 -2.76
N LYS A 221 6.26 11.22 -2.07
CA LYS A 221 6.74 12.47 -1.50
C LYS A 221 7.95 12.25 -0.58
N HIS A 222 7.87 11.24 0.29
CA HIS A 222 8.93 10.92 1.22
C HIS A 222 10.21 10.43 0.53
N ILE A 223 10.08 9.44 -0.38
CA ILE A 223 11.26 8.82 -1.01
C ILE A 223 11.91 9.68 -2.09
N GLU A 224 11.13 10.53 -2.75
CA GLU A 224 11.60 11.45 -3.79
C GLU A 224 12.00 12.84 -3.25
N GLY A 225 11.64 13.17 -2.02
CA GLY A 225 11.87 14.51 -1.44
C GLY A 225 11.05 15.61 -2.11
N ILE A 226 9.82 15.28 -2.57
CA ILE A 226 8.93 16.24 -3.25
C ILE A 226 8.48 17.32 -2.26
N SER A 227 8.49 18.59 -2.68
CA SER A 227 8.01 19.71 -1.85
C SER A 227 6.51 19.64 -1.55
N ASP A 228 6.05 20.45 -0.59
CA ASP A 228 4.63 20.55 -0.24
C ASP A 228 3.82 21.15 -1.39
N GLU A 229 4.42 22.05 -2.17
CA GLU A 229 3.83 22.67 -3.34
C GLU A 229 3.76 21.69 -4.52
N ASP A 230 4.86 21.01 -4.83
CA ASP A 230 4.97 20.14 -6.00
C ASP A 230 4.13 18.86 -5.88
N ILE A 231 3.88 18.39 -4.65
CA ILE A 231 3.07 17.18 -4.43
C ILE A 231 1.63 17.34 -4.93
N MET A 232 1.13 18.56 -5.05
CA MET A 232 -0.20 18.83 -5.59
C MET A 232 -0.35 18.36 -7.04
N GLY A 233 0.73 18.40 -7.81
CA GLY A 233 0.78 17.98 -9.21
C GLY A 233 1.01 16.49 -9.43
N LEU A 234 1.39 15.73 -8.41
CA LEU A 234 1.64 14.31 -8.57
C LEU A 234 0.34 13.52 -8.62
N GLU A 235 0.13 12.80 -9.72
CA GLU A 235 -0.92 11.78 -9.84
C GLU A 235 -0.32 10.40 -10.08
N ILE A 236 -0.92 9.40 -9.46
CA ILE A 236 -0.59 7.98 -9.68
C ILE A 236 -1.83 7.34 -10.28
N PRO A 237 -1.79 6.95 -11.56
CA PRO A 237 -2.94 6.35 -12.23
C PRO A 237 -3.26 4.96 -11.68
N THR A 238 -4.51 4.53 -11.79
CA THR A 238 -4.97 3.20 -11.38
C THR A 238 -4.32 2.11 -12.23
N GLY A 239 -3.95 0.99 -11.60
CA GLY A 239 -3.54 -0.23 -12.29
C GLY A 239 -2.26 -0.12 -13.11
N GLN A 240 -1.46 0.92 -12.97
CA GLN A 240 -0.19 1.06 -13.67
C GLN A 240 0.98 0.84 -12.72
N PRO A 241 1.84 -0.17 -12.96
CA PRO A 241 3.01 -0.39 -12.14
C PRO A 241 4.01 0.76 -12.25
N LEU A 242 4.32 1.39 -11.13
CA LEU A 242 5.35 2.42 -10.98
C LEU A 242 6.57 1.81 -10.35
N VAL A 243 7.67 1.75 -11.07
CA VAL A 243 8.93 1.14 -10.63
C VAL A 243 9.88 2.19 -10.11
N TYR A 244 10.45 1.92 -8.95
CA TYR A 244 11.58 2.64 -8.38
C TYR A 244 12.80 1.74 -8.30
N LYS A 245 13.92 2.23 -8.78
CA LYS A 245 15.26 1.70 -8.49
C LYS A 245 15.88 2.59 -7.42
N LEU A 246 16.32 1.99 -6.33
CA LEU A 246 16.86 2.72 -5.18
C LEU A 246 18.30 2.30 -4.93
N ASP A 247 19.11 3.24 -4.42
CA ASP A 247 20.46 2.95 -3.94
C ASP A 247 20.45 2.40 -2.49
N ASP A 248 21.62 2.07 -1.96
CA ASP A 248 21.81 1.53 -0.61
C ASP A 248 21.36 2.48 0.52
N ASN A 249 21.10 3.74 0.20
CA ASN A 249 20.56 4.75 1.11
C ASN A 249 19.06 5.02 0.86
N LEU A 250 18.38 4.15 0.09
CA LEU A 250 16.98 4.29 -0.33
C LEU A 250 16.69 5.55 -1.15
N LYS A 251 17.70 6.14 -1.79
CA LYS A 251 17.50 7.26 -2.71
C LYS A 251 17.10 6.76 -4.08
N VAL A 252 16.17 7.48 -4.71
CA VAL A 252 15.69 7.16 -6.05
C VAL A 252 16.80 7.42 -7.07
N VAL A 253 17.18 6.35 -7.77
CA VAL A 253 18.12 6.39 -8.90
C VAL A 253 17.36 6.46 -10.22
N GLU A 254 16.28 5.70 -10.32
CA GLU A 254 15.44 5.64 -11.52
C GLU A 254 13.98 5.46 -11.13
N LYS A 255 13.09 6.07 -11.90
CA LYS A 255 11.63 5.97 -11.72
C LYS A 255 10.96 5.94 -13.09
N PHE A 256 10.09 4.96 -13.31
CA PHE A 256 9.32 4.85 -14.55
C PHE A 256 8.05 4.02 -14.38
N TYR A 257 7.10 4.23 -15.27
CA TYR A 257 5.94 3.34 -15.41
C TYR A 257 6.26 2.23 -16.43
N LEU A 258 5.75 1.03 -16.14
CA LEU A 258 5.82 -0.08 -17.09
C LEU A 258 4.82 0.11 -18.22
#